data_4b312c7c7ba2bf119f5ca38a09120aa3
#
_entry.id   4b312c7c7ba2bf119f5ca38a09120aa3
#
_cell.length_a   1.000
_cell.length_b   1.000
_cell.length_c   1.000
_cell.angle_alpha   90.00
_cell.angle_beta   90.00
_cell.angle_gamma   90.00
#
_symmetry.space_group_name_H-M   'P 1'
#
loop_
_entity.id
_entity.type
_entity.pdbx_description
1 polymer ?
#
loop_
_entity_poly.entity_id
_entity_poly.type
_entity_poly.pdbx_seq_one_letter_code
_entity_poly.pdbx_strand_id
1 'polypeptide(L)'
;MMLLWALVRDMLLAAVPALGFAMVFNVPLRALRYCALLGALGHGSRMLLMLAGINVEWASFLAAVLIGIIGIYWSRWLLAHPKVFTVAAVIPMFPGIPAYTAMITLVEISHLGYSEALMAVMVTHFLKACFIVGALSIGLSLPGLWLYRKRPGV
;
A
#
# COMPACT_ATOMS: atom_id res chain seq x y z
N MET A 1 -0.77 -17.34 20.12
CA MET A 1 -1.97 -16.50 20.37
C MET A 1 -1.72 -15.03 20.18
N MET A 2 -0.67 -14.43 20.77
CA MET A 2 -0.39 -12.98 20.61
C MET A 2 -0.15 -12.53 19.16
N LEU A 3 0.57 -13.31 18.35
CA LEU A 3 0.85 -12.99 16.95
C LEU A 3 -0.44 -12.95 16.10
N LEU A 4 -1.30 -13.94 16.26
CA LEU A 4 -2.57 -14.01 15.54
C LEU A 4 -3.47 -12.82 15.90
N TRP A 5 -3.52 -12.46 17.18
CA TRP A 5 -4.27 -11.28 17.63
C TRP A 5 -3.71 -9.99 17.05
N ALA A 6 -2.37 -9.84 17.02
CA ALA A 6 -1.72 -8.68 16.42
C ALA A 6 -2.04 -8.58 14.92
N LEU A 7 -1.98 -9.69 14.20
CA LEU A 7 -2.31 -9.74 12.77
C LEU A 7 -3.76 -9.35 12.50
N VAL A 8 -4.72 -9.94 13.23
CA VAL A 8 -6.14 -9.63 13.07
C VAL A 8 -6.43 -8.15 13.37
N ARG A 9 -5.84 -7.62 14.44
CA ARG A 9 -5.97 -6.20 14.79
C ARG A 9 -5.41 -5.29 13.70
N ASP A 10 -4.24 -5.61 13.17
CA ASP A 10 -3.59 -4.86 12.11
C ASP A 10 -4.42 -4.85 10.82
N MET A 11 -4.96 -6.01 10.44
CA MET A 11 -5.86 -6.14 9.29
C MET A 11 -7.14 -5.32 9.47
N LEU A 12 -7.76 -5.34 10.65
CA LEU A 12 -8.97 -4.56 10.92
C LEU A 12 -8.68 -3.05 10.90
N LEU A 13 -7.56 -2.62 11.49
CA LEU A 13 -7.13 -1.22 11.46
C LEU A 13 -6.83 -0.74 10.04
N ALA A 14 -6.31 -1.61 9.16
CA ALA A 14 -6.08 -1.26 7.76
C ALA A 14 -7.37 -1.23 6.92
N ALA A 15 -8.38 -2.04 7.29
CA ALA A 15 -9.67 -2.03 6.61
C ALA A 15 -10.40 -0.68 6.73
N VAL A 16 -10.27 -0.01 7.87
CA VAL A 16 -10.97 1.27 8.14
C VAL A 16 -10.52 2.38 7.18
N PRO A 17 -9.23 2.73 7.06
CA PRO A 17 -8.79 3.74 6.10
C PRO A 17 -9.03 3.31 4.64
N ALA A 18 -8.88 2.02 4.31
CA ALA A 18 -9.21 1.53 2.96
C ALA A 18 -10.68 1.79 2.61
N LEU A 19 -11.59 1.57 3.56
CA LEU A 19 -13.01 1.88 3.40
C LEU A 19 -13.24 3.40 3.29
N GLY A 20 -12.62 4.20 4.16
CA GLY A 20 -12.73 5.66 4.14
C GLY A 20 -12.28 6.27 2.82
N PHE A 21 -11.13 5.87 2.31
CA PHE A 21 -10.63 6.34 1.01
C PHE A 21 -11.48 5.83 -0.15
N ALA A 22 -12.03 4.61 -0.08
CA ALA A 22 -12.97 4.13 -1.07
C ALA A 22 -14.23 5.02 -1.15
N MET A 23 -14.72 5.52 -0.01
CA MET A 23 -15.83 6.48 0.02
C MET A 23 -15.42 7.83 -0.57
N VAL A 24 -14.23 8.35 -0.25
CA VAL A 24 -13.69 9.59 -0.83
C VAL A 24 -13.55 9.49 -2.35
N PHE A 25 -13.18 8.33 -2.88
CA PHE A 25 -13.08 8.08 -4.31
C PHE A 25 -14.43 7.76 -4.97
N ASN A 26 -15.52 7.94 -4.24
CA ASN A 26 -16.88 7.70 -4.74
C ASN A 26 -17.08 6.27 -5.29
N VAL A 27 -16.47 5.29 -4.64
CA VAL A 27 -16.63 3.87 -4.99
C VAL A 27 -18.06 3.44 -4.68
N PRO A 28 -18.72 2.69 -5.60
CA PRO A 28 -20.10 2.23 -5.38
C PRO A 28 -20.24 1.44 -4.07
N LEU A 29 -21.34 1.64 -3.33
CA LEU A 29 -21.58 1.01 -2.03
C LEU A 29 -21.40 -0.51 -2.03
N ARG A 30 -21.78 -1.16 -3.15
CA ARG A 30 -21.60 -2.61 -3.33
C ARG A 30 -20.14 -3.04 -3.35
N ALA A 31 -19.22 -2.15 -3.76
CA ALA A 31 -17.80 -2.42 -3.87
C ALA A 31 -17.01 -2.06 -2.60
N LEU A 32 -17.55 -1.25 -1.69
CA LEU A 32 -16.86 -0.77 -0.49
C LEU A 32 -16.34 -1.92 0.40
N ARG A 33 -17.15 -2.95 0.62
CA ARG A 33 -16.73 -4.13 1.41
C ARG A 33 -15.50 -4.84 0.82
N TYR A 34 -15.38 -4.85 -0.50
CA TYR A 34 -14.24 -5.46 -1.19
C TYR A 34 -12.98 -4.59 -1.05
N CYS A 35 -13.12 -3.27 -1.04
CA CYS A 35 -12.02 -2.35 -0.76
C CYS A 35 -11.47 -2.56 0.66
N ALA A 36 -12.35 -2.67 1.66
CA ALA A 36 -11.98 -2.93 3.05
C ALA A 36 -11.27 -4.29 3.20
N LEU A 37 -11.85 -5.35 2.63
CA LEU A 37 -11.26 -6.69 2.65
C LEU A 37 -9.89 -6.72 1.96
N LEU A 38 -9.76 -6.06 0.81
CA LEU A 38 -8.52 -6.04 0.07
C LEU A 38 -7.43 -5.22 0.80
N GLY A 39 -7.81 -4.13 1.47
CA GLY A 39 -6.91 -3.36 2.33
C GLY A 39 -6.42 -4.18 3.52
N ALA A 40 -7.32 -4.91 4.19
CA ALA A 40 -6.98 -5.82 5.27
C ALA A 40 -6.03 -6.93 4.82
N LEU A 41 -6.33 -7.60 3.70
CA LEU A 41 -5.49 -8.67 3.14
C LEU A 41 -4.11 -8.16 2.70
N GLY A 42 -4.07 -7.00 2.06
CA GLY A 42 -2.82 -6.40 1.62
C GLY A 42 -1.90 -6.04 2.79
N HIS A 43 -2.45 -5.37 3.80
CA HIS A 43 -1.69 -4.98 4.98
C HIS A 43 -1.26 -6.20 5.80
N GLY A 44 -2.15 -7.16 6.01
CA GLY A 44 -1.83 -8.40 6.70
C GLY A 44 -0.77 -9.24 6.00
N SER A 45 -0.84 -9.37 4.66
CA SER A 45 0.20 -10.06 3.88
C SER A 45 1.56 -9.37 3.98
N ARG A 46 1.60 -8.03 3.91
CA ARG A 46 2.82 -7.25 4.14
C ARG A 46 3.41 -7.50 5.54
N MET A 47 2.57 -7.49 6.59
CA MET A 47 3.01 -7.78 7.95
C MET A 47 3.61 -9.18 8.06
N LEU A 48 2.96 -10.20 7.49
CA LEU A 48 3.48 -11.57 7.49
C LEU A 48 4.83 -11.70 6.79
N LEU A 49 5.00 -11.04 5.63
CA LEU A 49 6.26 -11.01 4.89
C LEU A 49 7.39 -10.33 5.70
N MET A 50 7.06 -9.24 6.38
CA MET A 50 8.03 -8.55 7.27
C MET A 50 8.42 -9.43 8.47
N LEU A 51 7.48 -10.18 9.04
CA LEU A 51 7.77 -11.16 10.10
C LEU A 51 8.64 -12.32 9.62
N ALA A 52 8.56 -12.67 8.34
CA ALA A 52 9.45 -13.64 7.70
C ALA A 52 10.86 -13.07 7.38
N GLY A 53 11.14 -11.82 7.78
CA GLY A 53 12.45 -11.18 7.58
C GLY A 53 12.61 -10.45 6.24
N ILE A 54 11.55 -10.28 5.46
CA ILE A 54 11.59 -9.54 4.20
C ILE A 54 11.55 -8.04 4.49
N ASN A 55 12.41 -7.26 3.83
CA ASN A 55 12.44 -5.81 3.94
C ASN A 55 11.09 -5.19 3.54
N VAL A 56 10.75 -4.06 4.15
CA VAL A 56 9.45 -3.41 3.97
C VAL A 56 9.15 -3.05 2.51
N GLU A 57 10.15 -2.72 1.72
CA GLU A 57 10.02 -2.38 0.30
C GLU A 57 9.56 -3.61 -0.52
N TRP A 58 10.23 -4.75 -0.35
CA TRP A 58 9.85 -6.00 -1.00
C TRP A 58 8.53 -6.57 -0.49
N ALA A 59 8.29 -6.48 0.82
CA ALA A 59 7.02 -6.88 1.43
C ALA A 59 5.85 -6.05 0.86
N SER A 60 6.05 -4.73 0.69
CA SER A 60 5.07 -3.84 0.08
C SER A 60 4.83 -4.17 -1.39
N PHE A 61 5.88 -4.47 -2.15
CA PHE A 61 5.79 -4.88 -3.54
C PHE A 61 4.95 -6.17 -3.71
N LEU A 62 5.29 -7.22 -2.96
CA LEU A 62 4.59 -8.51 -3.03
C LEU A 62 3.12 -8.39 -2.58
N ALA A 63 2.86 -7.63 -1.51
CA ALA A 63 1.52 -7.34 -1.07
C ALA A 63 0.72 -6.57 -2.13
N ALA A 64 1.32 -5.59 -2.81
CA ALA A 64 0.68 -4.86 -3.90
C ALA A 64 0.39 -5.74 -5.12
N VAL A 65 1.30 -6.66 -5.47
CA VAL A 65 1.04 -7.68 -6.51
C VAL A 65 -0.16 -8.55 -6.15
N LEU A 66 -0.23 -9.02 -4.91
CA LEU A 66 -1.37 -9.80 -4.41
C LEU A 66 -2.69 -9.02 -4.52
N ILE A 67 -2.70 -7.76 -4.06
CA ILE A 67 -3.86 -6.86 -4.21
C ILE A 67 -4.24 -6.69 -5.67
N GLY A 68 -3.27 -6.49 -6.56
CA GLY A 68 -3.48 -6.34 -7.99
C GLY A 68 -4.12 -7.58 -8.62
N ILE A 69 -3.65 -8.77 -8.27
CA ILE A 69 -4.21 -10.05 -8.75
C ILE A 69 -5.67 -10.19 -8.30
N ILE A 70 -5.93 -10.07 -6.99
CA ILE A 70 -7.28 -10.23 -6.42
C ILE A 70 -8.21 -9.16 -7.02
N GLY A 71 -7.76 -7.91 -7.14
CA GLY A 71 -8.53 -6.81 -7.70
C GLY A 71 -8.96 -7.08 -9.15
N ILE A 72 -8.11 -7.70 -9.97
CA ILE A 72 -8.45 -8.10 -11.35
C ILE A 72 -9.49 -9.23 -11.35
N TYR A 73 -9.37 -10.22 -10.48
CA TYR A 73 -10.38 -11.27 -10.37
C TYR A 73 -11.74 -10.71 -9.96
N TRP A 74 -11.78 -9.85 -8.94
CA TRP A 74 -13.02 -9.22 -8.48
C TRP A 74 -13.62 -8.27 -9.50
N SER A 75 -12.79 -7.56 -10.27
CA SER A 75 -13.27 -6.66 -11.32
C SER A 75 -14.06 -7.39 -12.40
N ARG A 76 -13.61 -8.58 -12.78
CA ARG A 76 -14.31 -9.43 -13.77
C ARG A 76 -15.65 -9.94 -13.23
N TRP A 77 -15.69 -10.30 -11.96
CA TRP A 77 -16.92 -10.81 -11.32
C TRP A 77 -17.93 -9.69 -11.03
N LEU A 78 -17.43 -8.52 -10.62
CA LEU A 78 -18.29 -7.38 -10.26
C LEU A 78 -18.55 -6.41 -11.42
N LEU A 79 -18.01 -6.70 -12.62
CA LEU A 79 -18.09 -5.83 -13.81
C LEU A 79 -17.68 -4.38 -13.52
N ALA A 80 -16.64 -4.21 -12.71
CA ALA A 80 -16.10 -2.92 -12.31
C ALA A 80 -14.59 -2.87 -12.60
N HIS A 81 -14.05 -1.68 -12.88
CA HIS A 81 -12.64 -1.53 -13.20
C HIS A 81 -11.75 -1.93 -11.99
N PRO A 82 -10.64 -2.68 -12.18
CA PRO A 82 -9.78 -3.15 -11.08
C PRO A 82 -9.31 -2.04 -10.14
N LYS A 83 -9.01 -0.86 -10.67
CA LYS A 83 -8.55 0.30 -9.89
C LYS A 83 -9.57 0.76 -8.84
N VAL A 84 -10.85 0.49 -9.04
CA VAL A 84 -11.91 0.80 -8.07
C VAL A 84 -11.63 0.13 -6.71
N PHE A 85 -11.08 -1.08 -6.72
CA PHE A 85 -10.79 -1.85 -5.52
C PHE A 85 -9.36 -1.61 -5.02
N THR A 86 -8.40 -1.60 -5.94
CA THR A 86 -6.97 -1.68 -5.60
C THR A 86 -6.40 -0.36 -5.10
N VAL A 87 -6.86 0.79 -5.63
CA VAL A 87 -6.33 2.10 -5.23
C VAL A 87 -6.61 2.39 -3.77
N ALA A 88 -7.85 2.24 -3.31
CA ALA A 88 -8.19 2.46 -1.92
C ALA A 88 -7.51 1.45 -0.98
N ALA A 89 -7.34 0.20 -1.43
CA ALA A 89 -6.76 -0.88 -0.64
C ALA A 89 -5.27 -0.71 -0.33
N VAL A 90 -4.50 -0.01 -1.18
CA VAL A 90 -3.06 0.19 -0.93
C VAL A 90 -2.75 1.41 -0.06
N ILE A 91 -3.69 2.33 0.13
CA ILE A 91 -3.44 3.55 0.92
C ILE A 91 -2.98 3.26 2.34
N PRO A 92 -3.51 2.27 3.08
CA PRO A 92 -2.98 1.92 4.40
C PRO A 92 -1.50 1.51 4.40
N MET A 93 -0.96 1.09 3.26
CA MET A 93 0.46 0.71 3.13
C MET A 93 1.37 1.86 2.71
N PHE A 94 0.81 3.04 2.47
CA PHE A 94 1.60 4.21 2.10
C PHE A 94 2.62 4.56 3.19
N PRO A 95 3.85 4.96 2.84
CA PRO A 95 4.94 5.17 3.79
C PRO A 95 4.83 6.54 4.50
N GLY A 96 3.74 6.76 5.24
CA GLY A 96 3.45 8.05 5.90
C GLY A 96 4.54 8.47 6.88
N ILE A 97 5.00 7.55 7.73
CA ILE A 97 6.05 7.86 8.72
C ILE A 97 7.37 8.26 8.06
N PRO A 98 7.95 7.49 7.10
CA PRO A 98 9.14 7.93 6.41
C PRO A 98 8.97 9.25 5.67
N ALA A 99 7.87 9.44 4.95
CA ALA A 99 7.60 10.69 4.24
C ALA A 99 7.53 11.89 5.20
N TYR A 100 6.80 11.76 6.29
CA TYR A 100 6.68 12.80 7.31
C TYR A 100 8.04 13.11 7.98
N THR A 101 8.81 12.09 8.36
CA THR A 101 10.14 12.28 8.96
C THR A 101 11.05 13.02 8.01
N ALA A 102 11.09 12.64 6.73
CA ALA A 102 11.92 13.34 5.74
C ALA A 102 11.54 14.83 5.61
N MET A 103 10.24 15.13 5.60
CA MET A 103 9.74 16.51 5.51
C MET A 103 10.07 17.33 6.76
N ILE A 104 9.87 16.78 7.97
CA ILE A 104 10.21 17.48 9.21
C ILE A 104 11.70 17.75 9.27
N THR A 105 12.54 16.76 8.99
CA THR A 105 13.99 16.94 9.03
C THR A 105 14.46 17.96 8.00
N LEU A 106 13.80 18.07 6.84
CA LEU A 106 14.08 19.13 5.87
C LEU A 106 13.76 20.53 6.45
N VAL A 107 12.65 20.66 7.17
CA VAL A 107 12.29 21.91 7.85
C VAL A 107 13.29 22.23 8.96
N GLU A 108 13.70 21.25 9.73
CA GLU A 108 14.75 21.42 10.76
C GLU A 108 16.07 21.93 10.16
N ILE A 109 16.52 21.36 9.04
CA ILE A 109 17.72 21.84 8.32
C ILE A 109 17.54 23.29 7.90
N SER A 110 16.35 23.70 7.46
CA SER A 110 16.10 25.08 7.03
C SER A 110 16.12 26.10 8.17
N HIS A 111 15.78 25.69 9.40
CA HIS A 111 15.74 26.55 10.58
C HIS A 111 17.02 26.52 11.41
N LEU A 112 17.61 25.34 11.57
CA LEU A 112 18.77 25.12 12.44
C LEU A 112 20.10 25.17 11.67
N GLY A 113 20.05 25.19 10.34
CA GLY A 113 21.22 25.10 9.47
C GLY A 113 21.58 23.65 9.13
N TYR A 114 22.55 23.53 8.22
CA TYR A 114 23.03 22.23 7.75
C TYR A 114 23.71 21.43 8.87
N SER A 115 23.31 20.17 9.00
CA SER A 115 23.97 19.18 9.83
C SER A 115 24.04 17.86 9.04
N GLU A 116 25.20 17.22 9.05
CA GLU A 116 25.42 15.95 8.38
C GLU A 116 24.46 14.85 8.92
N ALA A 117 24.24 14.83 10.23
CA ALA A 117 23.31 13.91 10.88
C ALA A 117 21.85 14.13 10.40
N LEU A 118 21.38 15.37 10.34
CA LEU A 118 20.04 15.69 9.86
C LEU A 118 19.89 15.33 8.37
N MET A 119 20.90 15.63 7.57
CA MET A 119 20.89 15.29 6.15
C MET A 119 20.83 13.78 5.94
N ALA A 120 21.59 12.98 6.69
CA ALA A 120 21.55 11.53 6.62
C ALA A 120 20.17 10.96 6.96
N VAL A 121 19.51 11.48 8.00
CA VAL A 121 18.15 11.11 8.38
C VAL A 121 17.16 11.46 7.27
N MET A 122 17.21 12.69 6.77
CA MET A 122 16.32 13.17 5.71
C MET A 122 16.43 12.31 4.46
N VAL A 123 17.64 12.08 3.95
CA VAL A 123 17.88 11.28 2.74
C VAL A 123 17.43 9.84 2.93
N THR A 124 17.76 9.22 4.05
CA THR A 124 17.38 7.84 4.34
C THR A 124 15.87 7.65 4.33
N HIS A 125 15.13 8.52 5.02
CA HIS A 125 13.67 8.43 5.09
C HIS A 125 13.00 8.81 3.77
N PHE A 126 13.54 9.78 3.05
CA PHE A 126 13.06 10.15 1.72
C PHE A 126 13.19 8.99 0.73
N LEU A 127 14.38 8.39 0.63
CA LEU A 127 14.61 7.24 -0.25
C LEU A 127 13.71 6.06 0.12
N LYS A 128 13.56 5.78 1.42
CA LYS A 128 12.67 4.73 1.90
C LYS A 128 11.22 4.97 1.47
N ALA A 129 10.74 6.21 1.59
CA ALA A 129 9.40 6.57 1.13
C ALA A 129 9.27 6.38 -0.38
N CYS A 130 10.23 6.85 -1.18
CA CYS A 130 10.23 6.69 -2.64
C CYS A 130 10.23 5.22 -3.06
N PHE A 131 11.04 4.38 -2.44
CA PHE A 131 11.11 2.96 -2.76
C PHE A 131 9.80 2.23 -2.44
N ILE A 132 9.17 2.52 -1.29
CA ILE A 132 7.88 1.92 -0.93
C ILE A 132 6.79 2.36 -1.92
N VAL A 133 6.71 3.65 -2.27
CA VAL A 133 5.71 4.15 -3.24
C VAL A 133 5.95 3.53 -4.62
N GLY A 134 7.21 3.45 -5.06
CA GLY A 134 7.58 2.76 -6.30
C GLY A 134 7.19 1.29 -6.29
N ALA A 135 7.47 0.58 -5.19
CA ALA A 135 7.11 -0.82 -5.00
C ALA A 135 5.59 -1.04 -5.07
N LEU A 136 4.79 -0.19 -4.41
CA LEU A 136 3.33 -0.24 -4.46
C LEU A 136 2.80 0.01 -5.88
N SER A 137 3.33 1.02 -6.57
CA SER A 137 2.89 1.41 -7.92
C SER A 137 3.19 0.34 -8.96
N ILE A 138 4.41 -0.19 -8.96
CA ILE A 138 4.85 -1.25 -9.87
C ILE A 138 4.12 -2.55 -9.54
N GLY A 139 4.05 -2.92 -8.25
CA GLY A 139 3.37 -4.14 -7.80
C GLY A 139 1.91 -4.20 -8.21
N LEU A 140 1.17 -3.08 -8.09
CA LEU A 140 -0.22 -3.01 -8.56
C LEU A 140 -0.38 -3.13 -10.07
N SER A 141 0.58 -2.60 -10.83
CA SER A 141 0.49 -2.53 -12.29
C SER A 141 0.85 -3.85 -12.96
N LEU A 142 1.78 -4.62 -12.39
CA LEU A 142 2.31 -5.85 -12.96
C LEU A 142 1.25 -6.91 -13.31
N PRO A 143 0.30 -7.26 -12.40
CA PRO A 143 -0.72 -8.25 -12.73
C PRO A 143 -1.59 -7.83 -13.91
N GLY A 144 -1.89 -6.53 -14.02
CA GLY A 144 -2.64 -5.98 -15.15
C GLY A 144 -1.91 -6.17 -16.47
N LEU A 145 -0.65 -5.80 -16.53
CA LEU A 145 0.17 -5.95 -17.73
C LEU A 145 0.28 -7.40 -18.18
N TRP A 146 0.43 -8.33 -17.24
CA TRP A 146 0.60 -9.75 -17.55
C TRP A 146 -0.71 -10.44 -17.96
N LEU A 147 -1.82 -10.15 -17.27
CA LEU A 147 -3.12 -10.78 -17.52
C LEU A 147 -3.84 -10.22 -18.74
N TYR A 148 -3.69 -8.91 -19.04
CA TYR A 148 -4.30 -8.30 -20.23
C TYR A 148 -3.48 -8.56 -21.51
N ARG A 149 -2.17 -8.80 -21.41
CA ARG A 149 -1.36 -9.17 -22.56
C ARG A 149 -1.74 -10.54 -23.14
N LYS A 150 -2.24 -11.45 -22.30
CA LYS A 150 -2.69 -12.79 -22.74
C LYS A 150 -4.11 -12.83 -23.30
N ARG A 151 -4.92 -11.81 -23.04
CA ARG A 151 -6.27 -11.65 -23.57
C ARG A 151 -6.50 -10.15 -23.78
N PRO A 152 -6.28 -9.62 -25.01
CA PRO A 152 -6.72 -8.28 -25.33
C PRO A 152 -8.23 -8.27 -25.11
N GLY A 153 -8.66 -7.68 -24.01
CA GLY A 153 -10.06 -7.48 -23.71
C GLY A 153 -10.56 -6.35 -24.60
N VAL A 154 -11.61 -6.63 -25.30
CA VAL A 154 -12.43 -5.65 -26.01
C VAL A 154 -12.91 -4.61 -25.02
#